data_a110acb71c9ec0e73e9da15c238b2385
#
_entry.id   a110acb71c9ec0e73e9da15c238b2385
#
_cell.length_a   1.000
_cell.length_b   1.000
_cell.length_c   1.000
_cell.angle_alpha   90.00
_cell.angle_beta   90.00
_cell.angle_gamma   90.00
#
_symmetry.space_group_name_H-M   'P 1'
#
loop_
_entity.id
_entity.type
_entity.pdbx_description
1 polymer ?
#
loop_
_entity_poly.entity_id
_entity_poly.type
_entity_poly.pdbx_seq_one_letter_code
_entity_poly.pdbx_strand_id
1 'polypeptide(L)'
;VPADVTVKDLVEYGRFPHRKWWAKSEFDEKDTVEWALKQTGILSLQNRFVNTLSGGERQRAWIAMALAQQPSLLMLDEPTTYLDISHQLEVMNIISELNKKNGISIVMVLHDINHAMQFADEIIIVKDGKIEGQGSPEDVIDVNMFERVFGVTAEVFKNKAGKYIFMPIQLEKS
;
A
#
# COMPACT_ATOMS: atom_id res chain seq x y z
N VAL A 1 1.76 2.93 19.60
CA VAL A 1 3.17 3.37 19.66
C VAL A 1 3.33 4.18 20.93
N PRO A 2 4.40 3.99 21.75
CA PRO A 2 4.70 4.85 22.90
C PRO A 2 4.75 6.32 22.48
N ALA A 3 4.42 7.22 23.41
CA ALA A 3 4.22 8.64 23.11
C ALA A 3 5.50 9.39 22.71
N ASP A 4 6.66 8.83 22.96
CA ASP A 4 8.01 9.39 22.81
C ASP A 4 8.82 8.78 21.65
N VAL A 5 8.19 7.97 20.78
CA VAL A 5 8.86 7.37 19.61
C VAL A 5 8.86 8.35 18.43
N THR A 6 10.03 8.71 17.92
CA THR A 6 10.16 9.50 16.70
C THR A 6 9.93 8.64 15.45
N VAL A 7 9.69 9.30 14.31
CA VAL A 7 9.58 8.62 13.00
C VAL A 7 10.86 7.83 12.71
N LYS A 8 12.03 8.40 12.99
CA LYS A 8 13.32 7.73 12.80
C LYS A 8 13.43 6.48 13.68
N ASP A 9 13.07 6.57 14.98
CA ASP A 9 13.10 5.44 15.90
C ASP A 9 12.17 4.31 15.42
N LEU A 10 10.96 4.67 14.94
CA LEU A 10 10.03 3.70 14.38
C LEU A 10 10.65 2.96 13.18
N VAL A 11 11.26 3.69 12.25
CA VAL A 11 11.87 3.07 11.05
C VAL A 11 13.10 2.22 11.44
N GLU A 12 13.87 2.63 12.44
CA GLU A 12 14.97 1.85 12.99
C GLU A 12 14.51 0.51 13.59
N TYR A 13 13.28 0.42 14.12
CA TYR A 13 12.72 -0.87 14.58
C TYR A 13 12.64 -1.90 13.45
N GLY A 14 12.44 -1.48 12.20
CA GLY A 14 12.50 -2.35 11.03
C GLY A 14 13.86 -3.06 10.87
N ARG A 15 14.93 -2.53 11.43
CA ARG A 15 16.27 -3.13 11.36
C ARG A 15 16.54 -4.23 12.39
N PHE A 16 15.68 -4.39 13.43
CA PHE A 16 15.89 -5.40 14.46
C PHE A 16 16.17 -6.81 13.94
N PRO A 17 15.45 -7.34 12.93
CA PRO A 17 15.72 -8.68 12.39
C PRO A 17 17.12 -8.85 11.81
N HIS A 18 17.76 -7.75 11.39
CA HIS A 18 19.06 -7.72 10.74
C HIS A 18 20.21 -7.42 11.72
N ARG A 19 19.90 -6.97 12.94
CA ARG A 19 20.89 -6.67 13.98
C ARG A 19 21.49 -7.96 14.52
N LYS A 20 22.67 -8.31 14.01
CA LYS A 20 23.52 -9.31 14.67
C LYS A 20 24.17 -8.62 15.86
N TRP A 21 23.88 -9.04 17.07
CA TRP A 21 24.38 -8.46 18.33
C TRP A 21 25.93 -8.41 18.46
N TRP A 22 26.65 -9.10 17.55
CA TRP A 22 28.11 -9.11 17.45
C TRP A 22 28.66 -8.43 16.19
N ALA A 23 27.84 -7.90 15.27
CA ALA A 23 28.30 -7.27 14.04
C ALA A 23 28.12 -5.74 14.13
N LYS A 24 29.26 -5.05 14.26
CA LYS A 24 29.30 -3.59 14.13
C LYS A 24 29.21 -3.18 12.65
N SER A 25 28.03 -2.79 12.20
CA SER A 25 27.86 -2.05 10.95
C SER A 25 26.81 -0.95 11.15
N GLU A 26 27.16 0.05 11.98
CA GLU A 26 26.33 1.24 12.16
C GLU A 26 26.15 2.06 10.86
N PHE A 27 27.09 1.96 9.91
CA PHE A 27 27.02 2.69 8.64
C PHE A 27 25.92 2.18 7.73
N ASP A 28 25.81 0.85 7.50
CA ASP A 28 24.78 0.25 6.67
C ASP A 28 23.35 0.46 7.22
N GLU A 29 23.20 0.55 8.54
CA GLU A 29 21.88 0.73 9.16
C GLU A 29 21.35 2.16 8.96
N LYS A 30 22.20 3.18 9.13
CA LYS A 30 21.81 4.59 8.95
C LYS A 30 21.44 4.88 7.50
N ASP A 31 22.19 4.37 6.55
CA ASP A 31 21.94 4.56 5.13
C ASP A 31 20.62 3.89 4.71
N THR A 32 20.32 2.70 5.25
CA THR A 32 19.06 1.99 4.98
C THR A 32 17.84 2.73 5.55
N VAL A 33 17.94 3.23 6.79
CA VAL A 33 16.87 4.01 7.43
C VAL A 33 16.62 5.31 6.65
N GLU A 34 17.67 6.04 6.30
CA GLU A 34 17.55 7.27 5.53
C GLU A 34 16.97 7.00 4.13
N TRP A 35 17.40 5.93 3.48
CA TRP A 35 16.84 5.47 2.21
C TRP A 35 15.33 5.21 2.34
N ALA A 36 14.89 4.44 3.34
CA ALA A 36 13.48 4.13 3.56
C ALA A 36 12.64 5.39 3.78
N LEU A 37 13.14 6.34 4.58
CA LEU A 37 12.51 7.64 4.82
C LEU A 37 12.40 8.48 3.54
N LYS A 38 13.41 8.44 2.66
CA LYS A 38 13.42 9.12 1.36
C LYS A 38 12.39 8.50 0.41
N GLN A 39 12.36 7.15 0.30
CA GLN A 39 11.42 6.44 -0.59
C GLN A 39 9.96 6.74 -0.23
N THR A 40 9.66 6.95 1.03
CA THR A 40 8.30 7.24 1.52
C THR A 40 8.00 8.74 1.66
N GLY A 41 8.95 9.62 1.29
CA GLY A 41 8.77 11.07 1.30
C GLY A 41 8.61 11.69 2.68
N ILE A 42 9.12 11.04 3.74
CA ILE A 42 8.96 11.52 5.14
C ILE A 42 10.29 11.84 5.83
N LEU A 43 11.38 11.95 5.10
CA LEU A 43 12.70 12.27 5.68
C LEU A 43 12.68 13.55 6.50
N SER A 44 11.94 14.58 6.05
CA SER A 44 11.79 15.85 6.78
C SER A 44 11.07 15.71 8.12
N LEU A 45 10.34 14.61 8.32
CA LEU A 45 9.57 14.33 9.53
C LEU A 45 10.32 13.41 10.51
N GLN A 46 11.55 13.01 10.22
CA GLN A 46 12.28 11.98 10.95
C GLN A 46 12.39 12.22 12.47
N ASN A 47 12.42 13.49 12.89
CA ASN A 47 12.54 13.89 14.30
C ASN A 47 11.17 14.19 14.96
N ARG A 48 10.05 14.08 14.22
CA ARG A 48 8.70 14.25 14.79
C ARG A 48 8.27 12.98 15.51
N PHE A 49 7.47 13.16 16.56
CA PHE A 49 6.84 12.02 17.24
C PHE A 49 5.73 11.41 16.38
N VAL A 50 5.67 10.08 16.32
CA VAL A 50 4.71 9.33 15.50
C VAL A 50 3.26 9.65 15.84
N ASN A 51 2.96 9.91 17.11
CA ASN A 51 1.62 10.28 17.58
C ASN A 51 1.15 11.66 17.11
N THR A 52 2.06 12.52 16.61
CA THR A 52 1.73 13.86 16.09
C THR A 52 1.54 13.90 14.59
N LEU A 53 1.69 12.76 13.90
CA LEU A 53 1.56 12.65 12.46
C LEU A 53 0.08 12.60 12.04
N SER A 54 -0.21 13.14 10.85
CA SER A 54 -1.47 12.88 10.15
C SER A 54 -1.62 11.39 9.82
N GLY A 55 -2.82 10.96 9.42
CA GLY A 55 -3.06 9.56 9.00
C GLY A 55 -2.15 9.12 7.87
N GLY A 56 -2.03 9.94 6.82
CA GLY A 56 -1.17 9.65 5.66
C GLY A 56 0.32 9.65 5.99
N GLU A 57 0.80 10.64 6.81
CA GLU A 57 2.19 10.66 7.28
C GLU A 57 2.52 9.40 8.10
N ARG A 58 1.59 8.99 8.97
CA ARG A 58 1.75 7.80 9.80
C ARG A 58 1.77 6.52 8.97
N GLN A 59 0.92 6.41 7.95
CA GLN A 59 0.91 5.28 7.02
C GLN A 59 2.26 5.17 6.30
N ARG A 60 2.80 6.29 5.80
CA ARG A 60 4.11 6.33 5.16
C ARG A 60 5.25 5.95 6.13
N ALA A 61 5.12 6.29 7.42
CA ALA A 61 6.11 5.89 8.42
C ALA A 61 6.10 4.37 8.67
N TRP A 62 4.93 3.72 8.67
CA TRP A 62 4.83 2.27 8.76
C TRP A 62 5.41 1.58 7.52
N ILE A 63 5.14 2.10 6.32
CA ILE A 63 5.75 1.60 5.08
C ILE A 63 7.27 1.75 5.14
N ALA A 64 7.79 2.90 5.61
CA ALA A 64 9.24 3.10 5.77
C ALA A 64 9.87 2.10 6.74
N MET A 65 9.21 1.79 7.85
CA MET A 65 9.66 0.76 8.79
C MET A 65 9.74 -0.62 8.12
N ALA A 66 8.73 -0.98 7.33
CA ALA A 66 8.74 -2.24 6.58
C ALA A 66 9.85 -2.26 5.52
N LEU A 67 10.08 -1.16 4.81
CA LEU A 67 11.15 -1.01 3.83
C LEU A 67 12.55 -1.09 4.43
N ALA A 68 12.72 -0.61 5.67
CA ALA A 68 13.99 -0.73 6.38
C ALA A 68 14.42 -2.19 6.60
N GLN A 69 13.52 -3.14 6.49
CA GLN A 69 13.84 -4.58 6.48
C GLN A 69 14.45 -5.04 5.15
N GLN A 70 14.49 -4.20 4.12
CA GLN A 70 14.95 -4.54 2.76
C GLN A 70 14.24 -5.78 2.20
N PRO A 71 12.90 -5.80 2.20
CA PRO A 71 12.15 -6.97 1.76
C PRO A 71 12.20 -7.13 0.23
N SER A 72 12.20 -8.37 -0.25
CA SER A 72 11.92 -8.68 -1.66
C SER A 72 10.41 -8.72 -1.95
N LEU A 73 9.60 -8.98 -0.92
CA LEU A 73 8.14 -8.99 -0.96
C LEU A 73 7.59 -8.14 0.20
N LEU A 74 6.74 -7.16 -0.14
CA LEU A 74 6.03 -6.32 0.82
C LEU A 74 4.54 -6.68 0.81
N MET A 75 4.01 -7.04 1.97
CA MET A 75 2.58 -7.33 2.16
C MET A 75 1.92 -6.17 2.90
N LEU A 76 0.84 -5.63 2.34
CA LEU A 76 0.11 -4.49 2.88
C LEU A 76 -1.37 -4.84 3.04
N ASP A 77 -1.89 -4.68 4.23
CA ASP A 77 -3.30 -4.87 4.52
C ASP A 77 -3.98 -3.50 4.56
N GLU A 78 -4.85 -3.25 3.57
CA GLU A 78 -5.64 -2.02 3.41
C GLU A 78 -4.82 -0.71 3.59
N PRO A 79 -3.75 -0.49 2.82
CA PRO A 79 -2.83 0.61 3.08
C PRO A 79 -3.43 2.01 2.87
N THR A 80 -4.62 2.12 2.30
CA THR A 80 -5.30 3.38 1.99
C THR A 80 -6.54 3.65 2.85
N THR A 81 -6.92 2.72 3.73
CA THR A 81 -8.11 2.84 4.58
C THR A 81 -7.95 3.99 5.58
N TYR A 82 -9.02 4.76 5.80
CA TYR A 82 -9.08 5.97 6.64
C TYR A 82 -8.24 7.16 6.16
N LEU A 83 -7.74 7.14 4.92
CA LEU A 83 -7.05 8.28 4.32
C LEU A 83 -8.00 9.06 3.41
N ASP A 84 -7.80 10.38 3.31
CA ASP A 84 -8.44 11.17 2.26
C ASP A 84 -7.87 10.85 0.87
N ILE A 85 -8.56 11.29 -0.17
CA ILE A 85 -8.24 10.95 -1.56
C ILE A 85 -6.81 11.32 -1.95
N SER A 86 -6.29 12.46 -1.48
CA SER A 86 -4.94 12.90 -1.81
C SER A 86 -3.89 11.98 -1.18
N HIS A 87 -4.04 11.66 0.09
CA HIS A 87 -3.14 10.75 0.79
C HIS A 87 -3.23 9.31 0.30
N GLN A 88 -4.42 8.84 -0.13
CA GLN A 88 -4.57 7.54 -0.79
C GLN A 88 -3.72 7.47 -2.06
N LEU A 89 -3.81 8.48 -2.92
CA LEU A 89 -3.02 8.53 -4.15
C LEU A 89 -1.51 8.64 -3.88
N GLU A 90 -1.11 9.42 -2.87
CA GLU A 90 0.30 9.50 -2.46
C GLU A 90 0.84 8.12 -2.06
N VAL A 91 0.11 7.39 -1.20
CA VAL A 91 0.51 6.05 -0.75
C VAL A 91 0.56 5.07 -1.93
N MET A 92 -0.45 5.06 -2.82
CA MET A 92 -0.48 4.19 -3.98
C MET A 92 0.66 4.50 -4.96
N ASN A 93 1.00 5.77 -5.17
CA ASN A 93 2.14 6.16 -6.00
C ASN A 93 3.47 5.70 -5.41
N ILE A 94 3.69 5.86 -4.09
CA ILE A 94 4.87 5.34 -3.39
C ILE A 94 4.98 3.82 -3.61
N ILE A 95 3.92 3.07 -3.38
CA ILE A 95 3.87 1.62 -3.57
C ILE A 95 4.23 1.24 -5.02
N SER A 96 3.65 1.94 -6.00
CA SER A 96 3.96 1.72 -7.43
C SER A 96 5.44 2.01 -7.76
N GLU A 97 6.02 3.06 -7.18
CA GLU A 97 7.43 3.37 -7.35
C GLU A 97 8.36 2.33 -6.73
N LEU A 98 8.03 1.83 -5.55
CA LEU A 98 8.77 0.76 -4.88
C LEU A 98 8.82 -0.51 -5.73
N ASN A 99 7.71 -0.87 -6.36
CA ASN A 99 7.68 -1.98 -7.29
C ASN A 99 8.53 -1.69 -8.54
N LYS A 100 8.25 -0.60 -9.26
CA LYS A 100 8.84 -0.32 -10.58
C LYS A 100 10.31 0.05 -10.53
N LYS A 101 10.73 0.84 -9.53
CA LYS A 101 12.11 1.36 -9.42
C LYS A 101 13.00 0.48 -8.56
N ASN A 102 12.46 -0.14 -7.52
CA ASN A 102 13.23 -0.91 -6.55
C ASN A 102 13.07 -2.43 -6.73
N GLY A 103 12.17 -2.89 -7.61
CA GLY A 103 11.96 -4.31 -7.89
C GLY A 103 11.33 -5.09 -6.74
N ILE A 104 10.68 -4.39 -5.79
CA ILE A 104 10.01 -5.02 -4.66
C ILE A 104 8.67 -5.59 -5.14
N SER A 105 8.43 -6.87 -4.94
CA SER A 105 7.11 -7.45 -5.17
C SER A 105 6.14 -6.95 -4.11
N ILE A 106 4.91 -6.56 -4.55
CA ILE A 106 3.90 -6.02 -3.63
C ILE A 106 2.66 -6.91 -3.67
N VAL A 107 2.20 -7.33 -2.51
CA VAL A 107 0.87 -7.94 -2.33
C VAL A 107 0.08 -7.05 -1.39
N MET A 108 -1.11 -6.61 -1.80
CA MET A 108 -1.93 -5.74 -0.96
C MET A 108 -3.42 -6.10 -1.03
N VAL A 109 -4.10 -5.91 0.08
CA VAL A 109 -5.56 -5.97 0.14
C VAL A 109 -6.11 -4.58 -0.14
N LEU A 110 -7.03 -4.48 -1.09
CA LEU A 110 -7.68 -3.22 -1.46
C LEU A 110 -9.20 -3.38 -1.45
N HIS A 111 -9.90 -2.33 -1.02
CA HIS A 111 -11.36 -2.22 -1.13
C HIS A 111 -11.81 -1.37 -2.31
N ASP A 112 -10.96 -0.46 -2.78
CA ASP A 112 -11.23 0.36 -3.95
C ASP A 112 -10.83 -0.37 -5.23
N ILE A 113 -11.84 -0.78 -5.99
CA ILE A 113 -11.67 -1.48 -7.27
C ILE A 113 -10.96 -0.60 -8.30
N ASN A 114 -11.18 0.72 -8.28
CA ASN A 114 -10.52 1.62 -9.22
C ASN A 114 -9.03 1.77 -8.90
N HIS A 115 -8.63 1.72 -7.63
CA HIS A 115 -7.24 1.61 -7.26
C HIS A 115 -6.63 0.27 -7.74
N ALA A 116 -7.34 -0.84 -7.56
CA ALA A 116 -6.89 -2.14 -8.08
C ALA A 116 -6.71 -2.10 -9.61
N MET A 117 -7.69 -1.57 -10.34
CA MET A 117 -7.62 -1.38 -11.81
C MET A 117 -6.46 -0.49 -12.25
N GLN A 118 -6.11 0.51 -11.46
CA GLN A 118 -5.10 1.49 -11.85
C GLN A 118 -3.67 1.02 -11.57
N PHE A 119 -3.46 0.30 -10.47
CA PHE A 119 -2.13 0.07 -9.90
C PHE A 119 -1.69 -1.39 -9.90
N ALA A 120 -2.61 -2.37 -9.98
CA ALA A 120 -2.24 -3.78 -9.95
C ALA A 120 -1.83 -4.30 -11.33
N ASP A 121 -0.86 -5.21 -11.35
CA ASP A 121 -0.51 -6.02 -12.52
C ASP A 121 -1.37 -7.29 -12.58
N GLU A 122 -1.73 -7.84 -11.42
CA GLU A 122 -2.58 -9.02 -11.25
C GLU A 122 -3.53 -8.82 -10.07
N ILE A 123 -4.77 -9.30 -10.20
CA ILE A 123 -5.80 -9.25 -9.19
C ILE A 123 -6.26 -10.64 -8.83
N ILE A 124 -6.44 -10.89 -7.55
CA ILE A 124 -7.09 -12.09 -7.01
C ILE A 124 -8.36 -11.63 -6.27
N ILE A 125 -9.51 -12.11 -6.71
CA ILE A 125 -10.78 -11.86 -6.06
C ILE A 125 -11.10 -13.03 -5.13
N VAL A 126 -11.35 -12.71 -3.86
CA VAL A 126 -11.71 -13.69 -2.84
C VAL A 126 -13.11 -13.40 -2.33
N LYS A 127 -13.98 -14.44 -2.30
CA LYS A 127 -15.31 -14.41 -1.69
C LYS A 127 -15.55 -15.70 -0.92
N ASP A 128 -16.06 -15.60 0.29
CA ASP A 128 -16.42 -16.75 1.16
C ASP A 128 -15.25 -17.76 1.30
N GLY A 129 -14.00 -17.25 1.37
CA GLY A 129 -12.79 -18.07 1.50
C GLY A 129 -12.36 -18.80 0.22
N LYS A 130 -12.93 -18.46 -0.94
CA LYS A 130 -12.61 -19.06 -2.26
C LYS A 130 -12.14 -18.01 -3.23
N ILE A 131 -11.27 -18.41 -4.17
CA ILE A 131 -10.87 -17.57 -5.28
C ILE A 131 -11.98 -17.59 -6.34
N GLU A 132 -12.57 -16.42 -6.59
CA GLU A 132 -13.62 -16.21 -7.59
C GLU A 132 -13.07 -15.74 -8.94
N GLY A 133 -11.86 -15.19 -8.95
CA GLY A 133 -11.18 -14.75 -10.16
C GLY A 133 -9.73 -14.42 -9.89
N GLN A 134 -8.87 -14.64 -10.89
CA GLN A 134 -7.44 -14.30 -10.86
C GLN A 134 -6.98 -13.98 -12.29
N GLY A 135 -6.22 -12.91 -12.46
CA GLY A 135 -5.67 -12.50 -13.74
C GLY A 135 -5.38 -11.00 -13.80
N SER A 136 -5.20 -10.48 -15.02
CA SER A 136 -5.04 -9.03 -15.22
C SER A 136 -6.29 -8.28 -14.78
N PRO A 137 -6.17 -7.01 -14.39
CA PRO A 137 -7.32 -6.21 -14.00
C PRO A 137 -8.45 -6.22 -15.04
N GLU A 138 -8.11 -6.12 -16.31
CA GLU A 138 -9.07 -6.09 -17.43
C GLU A 138 -9.78 -7.43 -17.65
N ASP A 139 -9.15 -8.55 -17.30
CA ASP A 139 -9.72 -9.89 -17.47
C ASP A 139 -10.66 -10.27 -16.32
N VAL A 140 -10.43 -9.71 -15.13
CA VAL A 140 -11.08 -10.16 -13.88
C VAL A 140 -12.18 -9.21 -13.45
N ILE A 141 -12.05 -7.90 -13.73
CA ILE A 141 -13.01 -6.89 -13.28
C ILE A 141 -13.94 -6.53 -14.42
N ASP A 142 -15.21 -6.92 -14.26
CA ASP A 142 -16.32 -6.56 -15.13
C ASP A 142 -17.57 -6.21 -14.30
N VAL A 143 -18.66 -5.78 -14.95
CA VAL A 143 -19.92 -5.45 -14.26
C VAL A 143 -20.56 -6.67 -13.61
N ASN A 144 -20.42 -7.87 -14.19
CA ASN A 144 -21.00 -9.09 -13.65
C ASN A 144 -20.25 -9.53 -12.37
N MET A 145 -18.96 -9.18 -12.27
CA MET A 145 -18.19 -9.42 -11.05
C MET A 145 -18.77 -8.62 -9.87
N PHE A 146 -19.18 -7.36 -10.10
CA PHE A 146 -19.78 -6.54 -9.04
C PHE A 146 -21.07 -7.19 -8.50
N GLU A 147 -21.93 -7.69 -9.37
CA GLU A 147 -23.15 -8.42 -8.95
C GLU A 147 -22.77 -9.70 -8.21
N ARG A 148 -21.93 -10.53 -8.82
CA ARG A 148 -21.57 -11.86 -8.28
C ARG A 148 -20.81 -11.78 -6.96
N VAL A 149 -19.85 -10.83 -6.83
CA VAL A 149 -18.97 -10.77 -5.66
C VAL A 149 -19.54 -9.85 -4.59
N PHE A 150 -20.00 -8.65 -4.96
CA PHE A 150 -20.42 -7.62 -4.01
C PHE A 150 -21.94 -7.47 -3.88
N GLY A 151 -22.74 -8.10 -4.76
CA GLY A 151 -24.19 -7.93 -4.76
C GLY A 151 -24.63 -6.51 -5.10
N VAL A 152 -23.90 -5.82 -5.98
CA VAL A 152 -24.18 -4.47 -6.43
C VAL A 152 -24.17 -4.38 -7.95
N THR A 153 -25.02 -3.54 -8.52
CA THR A 153 -24.92 -3.16 -9.92
C THR A 153 -23.89 -2.04 -10.09
N ALA A 154 -23.15 -2.05 -11.19
CA ALA A 154 -22.14 -1.03 -11.49
C ALA A 154 -22.25 -0.54 -12.94
N GLU A 155 -21.89 0.71 -13.16
CA GLU A 155 -21.68 1.28 -14.50
C GLU A 155 -20.19 1.41 -14.80
N VAL A 156 -19.86 1.32 -16.09
CA VAL A 156 -18.48 1.38 -16.58
C VAL A 156 -18.29 2.61 -17.45
N PHE A 157 -17.28 3.37 -17.15
CA PHE A 157 -16.88 4.56 -17.89
C PHE A 157 -15.43 4.40 -18.36
N LYS A 158 -15.07 5.15 -19.42
CA LYS A 158 -13.65 5.31 -19.81
C LYS A 158 -13.19 6.71 -19.44
N ASN A 159 -12.06 6.80 -18.77
CA ASN A 159 -11.42 8.09 -18.52
C ASN A 159 -10.73 8.63 -19.80
N LYS A 160 -10.17 9.85 -19.73
CA LYS A 160 -9.45 10.47 -20.87
C LYS A 160 -8.23 9.69 -21.36
N ALA A 161 -7.67 8.81 -20.52
CA ALA A 161 -6.56 7.92 -20.88
C ALA A 161 -7.02 6.55 -21.43
N GLY A 162 -8.35 6.37 -21.63
CA GLY A 162 -8.94 5.13 -22.13
C GLY A 162 -9.06 4.00 -21.11
N LYS A 163 -8.69 4.24 -19.84
CA LYS A 163 -8.82 3.26 -18.77
C LYS A 163 -10.25 3.17 -18.25
N TYR A 164 -10.68 1.96 -17.92
CA TYR A 164 -11.99 1.73 -17.32
C TYR A 164 -12.06 2.25 -15.88
N ILE A 165 -13.21 2.83 -15.53
CA ILE A 165 -13.61 3.26 -14.20
C ILE A 165 -14.95 2.61 -13.91
N PHE A 166 -15.08 1.95 -12.77
CA PHE A 166 -16.30 1.29 -12.33
C PHE A 166 -16.94 2.12 -11.23
N MET A 167 -18.25 2.40 -11.39
CA MET A 167 -19.03 3.15 -10.43
C MET A 167 -20.18 2.27 -9.91
N PRO A 168 -20.12 1.78 -8.65
CA PRO A 168 -21.24 1.10 -8.04
C PRO A 168 -22.46 2.03 -7.96
N ILE A 169 -23.66 1.52 -8.34
CA ILE A 169 -24.89 2.31 -8.42
C ILE A 169 -25.86 1.96 -7.29
N GLN A 170 -26.14 0.69 -7.12
CA GLN A 170 -27.12 0.23 -6.11
C GLN A 170 -26.91 -1.22 -5.71
N LEU A 171 -27.43 -1.59 -4.55
CA LEU A 171 -27.51 -2.98 -4.13
C LEU A 171 -28.44 -3.76 -5.07
N GLU A 172 -28.05 -4.96 -5.44
CA GLU A 172 -28.93 -5.89 -6.12
C GLU A 172 -30.12 -6.20 -5.21
N LYS A 173 -31.34 -6.05 -5.71
CA LYS A 173 -32.54 -6.41 -4.93
C LYS A 173 -32.64 -7.92 -4.90
N SER A 174 -32.55 -8.50 -3.69
CA SER A 174 -32.83 -9.89 -3.39
C SER A 174 -34.24 -10.28 -3.83
#